data_a560432bcb13016dd5727b0f3c3acb5f
#
_entry.id   a560432bcb13016dd5727b0f3c3acb5f
#
_cell.length_a   1.000
_cell.length_b   1.000
_cell.length_c   1.000
_cell.angle_alpha   90.00
_cell.angle_beta   90.00
_cell.angle_gamma   90.00
#
_symmetry.space_group_name_H-M   'P 1'
#
loop_
_entity.id
_entity.type
_entity.pdbx_description
1 polymer ?
#
loop_
_entity_poly.entity_id
_entity_poly.type
_entity_poly.pdbx_seq_one_letter_code
_entity_poly.pdbx_strand_id
1 'polypeptide(L)'
;MSGIIIKERMFGKETAMEKVYIAIDLKSFYASVECVERGLDPLDTNLVVADKSRTDKTICLAVSPSLKAYGIPGRPRLFEVVAKVDDVNSTRRMKAPRRKFRGQSNIASELNSDPSLELSYIAAPPRMALYISYSTRIYQKYIAPEDIHVYSIDEVFIDATAYLDTYGMTAHELAMTMIRDVLKNTGITATAGIGTNMYLCKIAMDIVAKHMPADKDGVRIAELDEMSYRRLMWEHQPLTDFWRVGRGYAERLRHCGLFTMGDIARFSTSEFGEKALYKMFGVNAELLIDHAWGWEPCTIADVKSYRPENSSISSGQVLQEATEWATARLITWEMADMLALDLLGKGLVTDQLTLTVGYDVKNLQIEDIRRSYEGKVVLDHYGRAVPVHAHGTINLESPVSSSKVITEAMMELFDRITDCCLLVRRITVNANRVVPESEVKEEIIQLDFFSDPEENERRRQRVQAELKREKSLQLAMLGIKEKYGKNAVLRGANLRDGATARSRNRQIGGHRA
;
A
#
# COMPACT_ATOMS: atom_id res chain seq x y z
N MET A 1 27.80 -0.11 23.38
CA MET A 1 28.19 1.24 22.90
C MET A 1 26.98 2.15 22.65
N SER A 2 25.78 1.63 22.35
CA SER A 2 24.56 2.45 22.07
C SER A 2 24.07 3.26 23.27
N GLY A 3 24.15 2.77 24.51
CA GLY A 3 23.70 3.50 25.70
C GLY A 3 24.49 4.76 26.05
N ILE A 4 25.71 4.89 25.50
CA ILE A 4 26.56 6.11 25.67
C ILE A 4 26.12 7.19 24.69
N ILE A 5 25.67 6.82 23.49
CA ILE A 5 25.23 7.76 22.44
C ILE A 5 23.95 8.49 22.85
N ILE A 6 23.01 7.83 23.54
CA ILE A 6 21.78 8.46 24.04
C ILE A 6 22.10 9.50 25.12
N LYS A 7 23.09 9.23 26.00
CA LYS A 7 23.52 10.19 27.05
C LYS A 7 24.24 11.43 26.49
N GLU A 8 25.07 11.25 25.46
CA GLU A 8 25.81 12.39 24.87
C GLU A 8 24.91 13.30 23.99
N ARG A 9 23.88 12.75 23.32
CA ARG A 9 22.93 13.54 22.54
C ARG A 9 21.96 14.39 23.37
N MET A 10 21.76 14.08 24.64
CA MET A 10 20.92 14.89 25.54
C MET A 10 21.59 16.20 26.03
N PHE A 11 22.88 16.42 25.79
CA PHE A 11 23.63 17.55 26.32
C PHE A 11 24.34 18.45 25.30
N GLY A 12 24.23 18.16 23.99
CA GLY A 12 24.81 18.99 22.93
C GLY A 12 23.82 20.07 22.47
N LYS A 13 23.71 21.20 23.18
CA LYS A 13 23.10 22.40 22.63
C LYS A 13 24.09 23.12 21.71
N GLU A 14 24.21 22.69 20.47
CA GLU A 14 24.38 23.63 19.37
C GLU A 14 23.01 24.20 19.05
N THR A 15 22.89 25.50 18.83
CA THR A 15 21.68 26.22 18.40
C THR A 15 21.33 25.80 16.95
N ALA A 16 21.03 24.53 16.73
CA ALA A 16 20.38 24.08 15.52
C ALA A 16 18.95 24.62 15.54
N MET A 17 18.54 25.31 14.48
CA MET A 17 17.16 25.72 14.27
C MET A 17 16.24 24.54 14.55
N GLU A 18 15.27 24.72 15.45
CA GLU A 18 14.33 23.68 15.83
C GLU A 18 13.57 23.25 14.57
N LYS A 19 13.68 21.98 14.20
CA LYS A 19 13.05 21.48 12.98
C LYS A 19 11.54 21.43 13.13
N VAL A 20 10.84 21.79 12.06
CA VAL A 20 9.37 21.77 11.99
C VAL A 20 8.91 21.00 10.78
N TYR A 21 8.20 19.90 11.04
CA TYR A 21 7.59 19.08 10.01
C TYR A 21 6.08 19.19 10.05
N ILE A 22 5.45 19.18 8.87
CA ILE A 22 4.00 19.17 8.71
C ILE A 22 3.62 17.91 7.93
N ALA A 23 2.72 17.09 8.48
CA ALA A 23 2.05 16.01 7.76
C ALA A 23 0.64 16.47 7.38
N ILE A 24 0.21 16.22 6.13
CA ILE A 24 -1.13 16.56 5.64
C ILE A 24 -1.75 15.30 5.02
N ASP A 25 -3.00 14.97 5.42
CA ASP A 25 -3.81 13.85 4.93
C ASP A 25 -5.15 14.38 4.39
N LEU A 26 -5.44 14.09 3.12
CA LEU A 26 -6.68 14.49 2.46
C LEU A 26 -7.85 13.61 2.92
N LYS A 27 -8.88 14.23 3.46
CA LYS A 27 -9.97 13.52 4.13
C LYS A 27 -10.78 12.64 3.19
N SER A 28 -10.74 11.31 3.42
CA SER A 28 -11.47 10.33 2.60
C SER A 28 -11.27 10.53 1.10
N PHE A 29 -10.05 10.78 0.68
CA PHE A 29 -9.65 11.38 -0.60
C PHE A 29 -10.46 10.88 -1.81
N TYR A 30 -10.47 9.58 -2.11
CA TYR A 30 -11.19 9.07 -3.28
C TYR A 30 -12.69 9.34 -3.23
N ALA A 31 -13.31 9.22 -2.04
CA ALA A 31 -14.74 9.51 -1.87
C ALA A 31 -15.02 11.01 -2.04
N SER A 32 -14.13 11.84 -1.52
CA SER A 32 -14.23 13.30 -1.67
C SER A 32 -14.09 13.75 -3.11
N VAL A 33 -13.11 13.20 -3.86
CA VAL A 33 -12.99 13.46 -5.31
C VAL A 33 -14.28 13.06 -6.05
N GLU A 34 -14.84 11.88 -5.72
CA GLU A 34 -16.07 11.42 -6.39
C GLU A 34 -17.30 12.28 -6.05
N CYS A 35 -17.36 12.84 -4.84
CA CYS A 35 -18.41 13.82 -4.48
C CYS A 35 -18.23 15.12 -5.28
N VAL A 36 -17.04 15.71 -5.26
CA VAL A 36 -16.75 16.98 -5.95
C VAL A 36 -17.04 16.90 -7.46
N GLU A 37 -16.62 15.83 -8.11
CA GLU A 37 -16.86 15.57 -9.53
C GLU A 37 -18.36 15.43 -9.90
N ARG A 38 -19.22 15.18 -8.90
CA ARG A 38 -20.68 15.12 -9.04
C ARG A 38 -21.40 16.38 -8.55
N GLY A 39 -20.64 17.40 -8.13
CA GLY A 39 -21.21 18.62 -7.54
C GLY A 39 -21.86 18.38 -6.18
N LEU A 40 -21.40 17.36 -5.42
CA LEU A 40 -21.92 17.00 -4.10
C LEU A 40 -20.95 17.41 -3.01
N ASP A 41 -21.45 17.70 -1.80
CA ASP A 41 -20.64 18.00 -0.63
C ASP A 41 -19.96 16.72 -0.09
N PRO A 42 -18.61 16.64 -0.07
CA PRO A 42 -17.89 15.50 0.46
C PRO A 42 -18.13 15.21 1.95
N LEU A 43 -18.52 16.21 2.74
CA LEU A 43 -18.75 16.08 4.18
C LEU A 43 -20.17 15.61 4.51
N ASP A 44 -21.13 15.90 3.65
CA ASP A 44 -22.56 15.63 3.88
C ASP A 44 -23.10 14.44 3.06
N THR A 45 -22.39 14.02 2.00
CA THR A 45 -22.87 12.96 1.10
C THR A 45 -22.39 11.57 1.54
N ASN A 46 -23.30 10.61 1.66
CA ASN A 46 -23.00 9.21 1.89
C ASN A 46 -22.54 8.54 0.58
N LEU A 47 -21.25 8.22 0.49
CA LEU A 47 -20.65 7.65 -0.71
C LEU A 47 -19.56 6.63 -0.36
N VAL A 48 -19.50 5.54 -1.13
CA VAL A 48 -18.37 4.59 -1.14
C VAL A 48 -17.76 4.53 -2.52
N VAL A 49 -16.43 4.35 -2.59
CA VAL A 49 -15.74 4.07 -3.85
C VAL A 49 -15.53 2.57 -3.96
N ALA A 50 -16.34 1.91 -4.78
CA ALA A 50 -16.30 0.46 -4.97
C ALA A 50 -16.78 0.07 -6.37
N ASP A 51 -16.16 -0.96 -6.94
CA ASP A 51 -16.57 -1.53 -8.23
C ASP A 51 -17.61 -2.63 -8.04
N LYS A 52 -18.89 -2.25 -8.11
CA LYS A 52 -20.04 -3.19 -8.01
C LYS A 52 -20.08 -4.23 -9.12
N SER A 53 -19.39 -4.01 -10.25
CA SER A 53 -19.38 -4.97 -11.37
C SER A 53 -18.55 -6.23 -11.07
N ARG A 54 -17.75 -6.21 -9.99
CA ARG A 54 -16.89 -7.34 -9.61
C ARG A 54 -17.65 -8.35 -8.75
N THR A 55 -17.71 -8.12 -7.46
CA THR A 55 -18.44 -8.96 -6.48
C THR A 55 -18.69 -8.16 -5.22
N ASP A 56 -19.65 -8.59 -4.39
CA ASP A 56 -19.91 -7.99 -3.08
C ASP A 56 -18.73 -8.09 -2.11
N LYS A 57 -17.75 -8.96 -2.42
CA LYS A 57 -16.49 -9.10 -1.66
C LYS A 57 -15.43 -8.08 -2.06
N THR A 58 -15.73 -7.17 -3.03
CA THR A 58 -14.81 -6.11 -3.42
C THR A 58 -14.48 -5.21 -2.23
N ILE A 59 -13.22 -4.76 -2.15
CA ILE A 59 -12.81 -3.79 -1.13
C ILE A 59 -13.25 -2.40 -1.60
N CYS A 60 -13.92 -1.66 -0.70
CA CYS A 60 -14.16 -0.25 -0.90
C CYS A 60 -12.85 0.52 -0.72
N LEU A 61 -12.45 1.31 -1.72
CA LEU A 61 -11.23 2.10 -1.66
C LEU A 61 -11.33 3.25 -0.68
N ALA A 62 -12.52 3.82 -0.56
CA ALA A 62 -12.82 4.88 0.39
C ALA A 62 -14.30 4.89 0.75
N VAL A 63 -14.57 5.47 1.91
CA VAL A 63 -15.90 5.74 2.46
C VAL A 63 -15.95 7.22 2.85
N SER A 64 -17.04 7.93 2.53
CA SER A 64 -17.20 9.34 2.90
C SER A 64 -17.26 9.56 4.41
N PRO A 65 -16.90 10.74 4.91
CA PRO A 65 -16.95 11.06 6.34
C PRO A 65 -18.33 10.86 6.95
N SER A 66 -19.39 11.28 6.27
CA SER A 66 -20.78 11.13 6.69
C SER A 66 -21.17 9.67 6.86
N LEU A 67 -20.76 8.79 5.95
CA LEU A 67 -21.06 7.37 6.02
C LEU A 67 -20.20 6.64 7.08
N LYS A 68 -18.96 7.10 7.32
CA LYS A 68 -18.12 6.62 8.44
C LYS A 68 -18.75 6.92 9.82
N ALA A 69 -19.53 7.99 9.95
CA ALA A 69 -20.21 8.34 11.20
C ALA A 69 -21.20 7.24 11.66
N TYR A 70 -21.67 6.38 10.77
CA TYR A 70 -22.47 5.19 11.13
C TYR A 70 -21.63 3.98 11.57
N GLY A 71 -20.31 4.14 11.76
CA GLY A 71 -19.41 3.05 12.21
C GLY A 71 -18.91 2.16 11.09
N ILE A 72 -19.00 2.61 9.83
CA ILE A 72 -18.42 1.91 8.68
C ILE A 72 -16.91 2.24 8.61
N PRO A 73 -16.01 1.23 8.58
CA PRO A 73 -14.57 1.47 8.52
C PRO A 73 -14.14 2.11 7.19
N GLY A 74 -12.91 2.65 7.14
CA GLY A 74 -12.41 3.36 5.95
C GLY A 74 -12.23 2.50 4.70
N ARG A 75 -11.93 1.21 4.86
CA ARG A 75 -11.73 0.23 3.78
C ARG A 75 -12.49 -1.08 4.01
N PRO A 76 -13.83 -1.04 4.12
CA PRO A 76 -14.64 -2.24 4.30
C PRO A 76 -14.73 -3.03 2.99
N ARG A 77 -15.20 -4.25 3.07
CA ARG A 77 -15.76 -4.92 1.90
C ARG A 77 -17.17 -4.42 1.64
N LEU A 78 -17.60 -4.46 0.37
CA LEU A 78 -18.90 -3.91 -0.01
C LEU A 78 -20.06 -4.58 0.75
N PHE A 79 -20.01 -5.91 0.98
CA PHE A 79 -21.02 -6.61 1.78
C PHE A 79 -21.11 -6.13 3.23
N GLU A 80 -19.97 -5.67 3.83
CA GLU A 80 -19.96 -5.12 5.19
C GLU A 80 -20.65 -3.76 5.23
N VAL A 81 -20.50 -2.95 4.16
CA VAL A 81 -21.23 -1.70 4.00
C VAL A 81 -22.72 -1.96 3.92
N VAL A 82 -23.15 -2.92 3.08
CA VAL A 82 -24.56 -3.30 2.92
C VAL A 82 -25.15 -3.74 4.27
N ALA A 83 -24.49 -4.69 4.94
CA ALA A 83 -24.96 -5.19 6.24
C ALA A 83 -25.08 -4.07 7.29
N LYS A 84 -24.12 -3.13 7.33
CA LYS A 84 -24.17 -2.01 8.28
C LYS A 84 -25.25 -1.00 7.94
N VAL A 85 -25.48 -0.70 6.66
CA VAL A 85 -26.58 0.17 6.22
C VAL A 85 -27.94 -0.46 6.57
N ASP A 86 -28.10 -1.77 6.40
CA ASP A 86 -29.32 -2.51 6.77
C ASP A 86 -29.58 -2.45 8.28
N ASP A 87 -28.53 -2.59 9.10
CA ASP A 87 -28.60 -2.46 10.56
C ASP A 87 -29.05 -1.05 10.99
N VAL A 88 -28.43 -0.02 10.40
CA VAL A 88 -28.81 1.39 10.61
C VAL A 88 -30.25 1.63 10.19
N ASN A 89 -30.66 1.14 9.03
CA ASN A 89 -32.03 1.30 8.52
C ASN A 89 -33.05 0.54 9.38
N SER A 90 -32.69 -0.60 9.94
CA SER A 90 -33.53 -1.30 10.90
C SER A 90 -33.80 -0.43 12.14
N THR A 91 -32.78 0.21 12.68
CA THR A 91 -32.91 1.14 13.80
C THR A 91 -33.71 2.41 13.43
N ARG A 92 -33.46 2.99 12.24
CA ARG A 92 -34.21 4.16 11.76
C ARG A 92 -35.67 3.87 11.53
N ARG A 93 -36.00 2.69 10.98
CA ARG A 93 -37.38 2.25 10.74
C ARG A 93 -38.21 2.20 12.05
N MET A 94 -37.61 1.81 13.17
CA MET A 94 -38.30 1.84 14.47
C MET A 94 -38.65 3.26 14.90
N LYS A 95 -37.88 4.28 14.49
CA LYS A 95 -38.13 5.70 14.79
C LYS A 95 -39.03 6.39 13.76
N ALA A 96 -39.24 5.79 12.58
CA ALA A 96 -40.07 6.33 11.54
C ALA A 96 -41.55 6.27 11.88
N PRO A 97 -42.38 7.26 11.46
CA PRO A 97 -43.83 7.25 11.65
C PRO A 97 -44.45 5.95 11.08
N ARG A 98 -45.26 5.26 11.88
CA ARG A 98 -45.89 3.97 11.52
C ARG A 98 -44.88 2.89 11.11
N ARG A 99 -43.58 3.02 11.49
CA ARG A 99 -42.47 2.14 11.12
C ARG A 99 -42.28 1.96 9.59
N LYS A 100 -42.62 2.99 8.82
CA LYS A 100 -42.48 3.00 7.35
C LYS A 100 -41.67 4.21 6.92
N PHE A 101 -40.73 3.99 5.99
CA PHE A 101 -40.01 5.09 5.33
C PHE A 101 -40.92 5.75 4.29
N ARG A 102 -40.82 7.07 4.15
CA ARG A 102 -41.51 7.85 3.14
C ARG A 102 -40.64 8.09 1.88
N GLY A 103 -39.35 7.82 1.98
CA GLY A 103 -38.35 8.01 0.92
C GLY A 103 -36.98 7.55 1.40
N GLN A 104 -35.96 7.83 0.59
CA GLN A 104 -34.56 7.57 0.92
C GLN A 104 -33.73 8.82 0.67
N SER A 105 -32.61 8.96 1.39
CA SER A 105 -31.63 10.01 1.12
C SER A 105 -30.21 9.49 1.32
N ASN A 106 -29.27 10.04 0.53
CA ASN A 106 -27.83 9.87 0.70
C ASN A 106 -27.17 11.13 1.28
N ILE A 107 -27.94 12.09 1.78
CA ILE A 107 -27.49 13.34 2.38
C ILE A 107 -27.64 13.25 3.91
N ALA A 108 -26.53 13.40 4.63
CA ALA A 108 -26.51 13.20 6.08
C ALA A 108 -27.35 14.25 6.84
N SER A 109 -27.34 15.51 6.41
CA SER A 109 -28.15 16.59 6.99
C SER A 109 -29.65 16.31 6.85
N GLU A 110 -30.12 15.79 5.72
CA GLU A 110 -31.50 15.37 5.51
C GLU A 110 -31.87 14.19 6.42
N LEU A 111 -31.00 13.19 6.48
CA LEU A 111 -31.19 12.01 7.33
C LEU A 111 -31.23 12.37 8.82
N ASN A 112 -30.47 13.35 9.24
CA ASN A 112 -30.44 13.82 10.64
C ASN A 112 -31.72 14.61 10.99
N SER A 113 -32.24 15.37 10.04
CA SER A 113 -33.47 16.16 10.23
C SER A 113 -34.76 15.35 10.15
N ASP A 114 -34.73 14.22 9.41
CA ASP A 114 -35.92 13.43 9.14
C ASP A 114 -35.70 11.91 9.35
N PRO A 115 -36.18 11.36 10.47
CA PRO A 115 -36.08 9.93 10.75
C PRO A 115 -36.94 9.05 9.84
N SER A 116 -37.88 9.63 9.06
CA SER A 116 -38.70 8.88 8.10
C SER A 116 -38.00 8.59 6.77
N LEU A 117 -36.76 9.07 6.58
CA LEU A 117 -35.94 8.77 5.40
C LEU A 117 -35.07 7.53 5.66
N GLU A 118 -35.03 6.66 4.68
CA GLU A 118 -34.12 5.52 4.64
C GLU A 118 -32.70 5.97 4.29
N LEU A 119 -31.68 5.48 4.99
CA LEU A 119 -30.29 5.70 4.66
C LEU A 119 -29.97 5.01 3.35
N SER A 120 -29.55 5.76 2.35
CA SER A 120 -28.96 5.28 1.11
C SER A 120 -27.54 5.81 0.91
N TYR A 121 -26.83 5.28 -0.05
CA TYR A 121 -25.48 5.73 -0.39
C TYR A 121 -25.17 5.54 -1.88
N ILE A 122 -24.27 6.38 -2.40
CA ILE A 122 -23.75 6.28 -3.76
C ILE A 122 -22.57 5.32 -3.76
N ALA A 123 -22.57 4.33 -4.66
CA ALA A 123 -21.39 3.51 -4.92
C ALA A 123 -20.75 3.96 -6.24
N ALA A 124 -19.65 4.68 -6.14
CA ALA A 124 -18.89 5.20 -7.27
C ALA A 124 -17.84 4.18 -7.72
N PRO A 125 -17.73 3.86 -9.02
CA PRO A 125 -16.64 3.04 -9.51
C PRO A 125 -15.30 3.79 -9.38
N PRO A 126 -14.18 3.11 -9.07
CA PRO A 126 -12.87 3.74 -8.98
C PRO A 126 -12.44 4.38 -10.31
N ARG A 127 -11.77 5.55 -10.22
CA ARG A 127 -11.16 6.29 -11.36
C ARG A 127 -9.72 6.68 -10.98
N MET A 128 -8.82 5.69 -10.95
CA MET A 128 -7.47 5.87 -10.39
C MET A 128 -6.65 6.96 -11.09
N ALA A 129 -6.75 7.08 -12.41
CA ALA A 129 -6.06 8.14 -13.17
C ALA A 129 -6.51 9.54 -12.73
N LEU A 130 -7.82 9.72 -12.49
CA LEU A 130 -8.37 10.98 -11.99
C LEU A 130 -7.81 11.31 -10.60
N TYR A 131 -7.77 10.33 -9.68
CA TYR A 131 -7.25 10.54 -8.33
C TYR A 131 -5.78 10.95 -8.34
N ILE A 132 -4.96 10.31 -9.18
CA ILE A 132 -3.56 10.71 -9.38
C ILE A 132 -3.47 12.16 -9.86
N SER A 133 -4.31 12.58 -10.81
CA SER A 133 -4.31 13.95 -11.32
C SER A 133 -4.70 15.00 -10.27
N TYR A 134 -5.60 14.66 -9.34
CA TYR A 134 -5.93 15.52 -8.21
C TYR A 134 -4.76 15.63 -7.24
N SER A 135 -4.16 14.50 -6.86
CA SER A 135 -3.03 14.44 -5.93
C SER A 135 -1.84 15.31 -6.39
N THR A 136 -1.47 15.23 -7.67
CA THR A 136 -0.31 15.96 -8.20
C THR A 136 -0.47 17.48 -8.21
N ARG A 137 -1.69 18.02 -8.14
CA ARG A 137 -1.96 19.46 -8.18
C ARG A 137 -1.83 20.17 -6.83
N ILE A 138 -1.81 19.43 -5.74
CA ILE A 138 -2.14 19.96 -4.40
C ILE A 138 -0.93 20.55 -3.67
N TYR A 139 0.29 20.02 -3.85
CA TYR A 139 1.38 20.27 -2.88
C TYR A 139 2.52 21.18 -3.38
N GLN A 140 2.65 21.42 -4.67
CA GLN A 140 3.85 22.08 -5.25
C GLN A 140 3.86 23.62 -5.22
N LYS A 141 2.83 24.25 -4.64
CA LYS A 141 2.67 25.71 -4.74
C LYS A 141 3.45 26.50 -3.69
N TYR A 142 3.62 25.94 -2.51
CA TYR A 142 4.16 26.65 -1.34
C TYR A 142 5.57 26.21 -0.93
N ILE A 143 5.91 24.96 -1.23
CA ILE A 143 7.10 24.28 -0.75
C ILE A 143 7.85 23.72 -1.94
N ALA A 144 9.17 23.80 -1.93
CA ALA A 144 10.01 23.22 -2.95
C ALA A 144 9.93 21.68 -2.95
N PRO A 145 9.99 21.03 -4.10
CA PRO A 145 9.85 19.56 -4.19
C PRO A 145 10.87 18.79 -3.35
N GLU A 146 12.06 19.34 -3.10
CA GLU A 146 13.10 18.77 -2.25
C GLU A 146 12.69 18.61 -0.80
N ASP A 147 11.82 19.48 -0.28
CA ASP A 147 11.34 19.50 1.09
C ASP A 147 9.97 18.83 1.26
N ILE A 148 9.47 18.19 0.20
CA ILE A 148 8.23 17.41 0.21
C ILE A 148 8.55 15.93 0.02
N HIS A 149 8.02 15.08 0.91
CA HIS A 149 7.95 13.64 0.73
C HIS A 149 6.49 13.19 0.54
N VAL A 150 6.13 12.77 -0.69
CA VAL A 150 4.82 12.18 -0.98
C VAL A 150 4.80 10.77 -0.44
N TYR A 151 4.15 10.58 0.71
CA TYR A 151 4.05 9.29 1.39
C TYR A 151 3.02 8.36 0.74
N SER A 152 1.88 8.93 0.34
CA SER A 152 0.83 8.23 -0.40
C SER A 152 0.13 9.19 -1.37
N ILE A 153 -0.90 8.71 -2.07
CA ILE A 153 -1.69 9.54 -3.00
C ILE A 153 -2.46 10.68 -2.31
N ASP A 154 -2.70 10.55 -1.01
CA ASP A 154 -3.49 11.47 -0.19
C ASP A 154 -2.73 12.03 1.01
N GLU A 155 -1.45 11.66 1.16
CA GLU A 155 -0.64 12.04 2.32
C GLU A 155 0.77 12.49 1.93
N VAL A 156 1.21 13.59 2.55
CA VAL A 156 2.56 14.16 2.38
C VAL A 156 3.18 14.55 3.71
N PHE A 157 4.51 14.50 3.74
CA PHE A 157 5.35 15.14 4.76
C PHE A 157 6.07 16.32 4.14
N ILE A 158 6.22 17.38 4.91
CA ILE A 158 6.83 18.65 4.52
C ILE A 158 7.84 19.07 5.60
N ASP A 159 9.08 19.37 5.23
CA ASP A 159 10.00 20.11 6.10
C ASP A 159 9.68 21.59 5.93
N ALA A 160 8.99 22.16 6.92
CA ALA A 160 8.54 23.55 6.89
C ALA A 160 9.58 24.52 7.49
N THR A 161 10.67 24.02 8.04
CA THR A 161 11.63 24.77 8.86
C THR A 161 12.07 26.09 8.24
N ALA A 162 12.56 26.05 6.99
CA ALA A 162 13.08 27.24 6.29
C ALA A 162 11.98 28.19 5.77
N TYR A 163 10.74 27.73 5.74
CA TYR A 163 9.63 28.46 5.13
C TYR A 163 8.89 29.37 6.12
N LEU A 164 8.94 29.05 7.42
CA LEU A 164 8.24 29.80 8.46
C LEU A 164 8.71 31.25 8.51
N ASP A 165 10.03 31.48 8.53
CA ASP A 165 10.61 32.82 8.50
C ASP A 165 10.35 33.51 7.15
N THR A 166 10.45 32.77 6.05
CA THR A 166 10.24 33.31 4.69
C THR A 166 8.82 33.84 4.50
N TYR A 167 7.83 33.14 5.03
CA TYR A 167 6.43 33.58 4.96
C TYR A 167 5.98 34.44 6.14
N GLY A 168 6.79 34.56 7.19
CA GLY A 168 6.41 35.25 8.43
C GLY A 168 5.20 34.61 9.10
N MET A 169 5.08 33.26 9.03
CA MET A 169 3.95 32.49 9.54
C MET A 169 4.41 31.48 10.58
N THR A 170 3.54 31.15 11.51
CA THR A 170 3.68 29.96 12.36
C THR A 170 3.42 28.70 11.53
N ALA A 171 3.87 27.54 12.01
CA ALA A 171 3.59 26.25 11.34
C ALA A 171 2.09 25.98 11.19
N HIS A 172 1.31 26.37 12.20
CA HIS A 172 -0.15 26.27 12.18
C HIS A 172 -0.78 27.13 11.07
N GLU A 173 -0.37 28.40 10.97
CA GLU A 173 -0.86 29.32 9.92
C GLU A 173 -0.48 28.83 8.51
N LEU A 174 0.74 28.33 8.34
CA LEU A 174 1.19 27.78 7.07
C LEU A 174 0.37 26.52 6.70
N ALA A 175 0.19 25.58 7.62
CA ALA A 175 -0.63 24.37 7.40
C ALA A 175 -2.08 24.75 7.07
N MET A 176 -2.68 25.68 7.80
CA MET A 176 -4.04 26.17 7.57
C MET A 176 -4.17 26.83 6.20
N THR A 177 -3.18 27.65 5.80
CA THR A 177 -3.15 28.33 4.49
C THR A 177 -3.10 27.31 3.35
N MET A 178 -2.23 26.29 3.45
CA MET A 178 -2.16 25.22 2.45
C MET A 178 -3.46 24.43 2.36
N ILE A 179 -4.05 24.02 3.49
CA ILE A 179 -5.31 23.26 3.51
C ILE A 179 -6.46 24.08 2.91
N ARG A 180 -6.57 25.37 3.24
CA ARG A 180 -7.62 26.23 2.67
C ARG A 180 -7.44 26.46 1.18
N ASP A 181 -6.21 26.56 0.68
CA ASP A 181 -5.95 26.63 -0.75
C ASP A 181 -6.35 25.32 -1.46
N VAL A 182 -6.04 24.18 -0.86
CA VAL A 182 -6.49 22.87 -1.34
C VAL A 182 -8.03 22.80 -1.39
N LEU A 183 -8.70 23.18 -0.30
CA LEU A 183 -10.16 23.18 -0.20
C LEU A 183 -10.77 24.10 -1.27
N LYS A 184 -10.23 25.30 -1.44
CA LYS A 184 -10.70 26.26 -2.45
C LYS A 184 -10.58 25.73 -3.88
N ASN A 185 -9.47 25.08 -4.19
CA ASN A 185 -9.16 24.61 -5.56
C ASN A 185 -9.74 23.25 -5.90
N THR A 186 -10.01 22.42 -4.89
CA THR A 186 -10.42 21.01 -5.09
C THR A 186 -11.73 20.64 -4.41
N GLY A 187 -12.27 21.47 -3.52
CA GLY A 187 -13.42 21.14 -2.67
C GLY A 187 -13.12 20.06 -1.61
N ILE A 188 -11.85 19.68 -1.40
CA ILE A 188 -11.44 18.61 -0.50
C ILE A 188 -10.77 19.20 0.73
N THR A 189 -11.25 18.87 1.93
CA THR A 189 -10.62 19.24 3.19
C THR A 189 -9.51 18.25 3.59
N ALA A 190 -8.66 18.67 4.54
CA ALA A 190 -7.56 17.85 5.04
C ALA A 190 -7.44 17.91 6.56
N THR A 191 -6.65 16.98 7.09
CA THR A 191 -6.18 16.97 8.47
C THR A 191 -4.67 17.17 8.45
N ALA A 192 -4.12 17.96 9.38
CA ALA A 192 -2.68 18.13 9.51
C ALA A 192 -2.17 17.80 10.92
N GLY A 193 -0.92 17.39 10.96
CA GLY A 193 -0.14 17.27 12.18
C GLY A 193 1.17 18.02 12.04
N ILE A 194 1.58 18.71 13.09
CA ILE A 194 2.81 19.47 13.18
C ILE A 194 3.69 18.82 14.25
N GLY A 195 4.98 18.71 14.00
CA GLY A 195 5.92 18.12 14.96
C GLY A 195 7.36 18.51 14.69
N THR A 196 8.21 18.28 15.68
CA THR A 196 9.66 18.53 15.60
C THR A 196 10.40 17.50 14.73
N ASN A 197 9.73 16.41 14.37
CA ASN A 197 10.22 15.38 13.47
C ASN A 197 9.07 14.72 12.69
N MET A 198 9.38 13.87 11.69
CA MET A 198 8.38 13.21 10.83
C MET A 198 7.48 12.25 11.62
N TYR A 199 7.98 11.60 12.67
CA TYR A 199 7.16 10.73 13.49
C TYR A 199 6.11 11.52 14.28
N LEU A 200 6.52 12.58 14.97
CA LEU A 200 5.63 13.39 15.79
C LEU A 200 4.55 14.09 14.99
N CYS A 201 4.88 14.66 13.81
CA CYS A 201 3.86 15.27 12.96
C CYS A 201 2.85 14.23 12.46
N LYS A 202 3.29 12.98 12.17
CA LYS A 202 2.40 11.89 11.79
C LYS A 202 1.48 11.46 12.94
N ILE A 203 2.01 11.32 14.17
CA ILE A 203 1.21 10.98 15.35
C ILE A 203 0.23 12.10 15.70
N ALA A 204 0.66 13.36 15.63
CA ALA A 204 -0.22 14.51 15.80
C ALA A 204 -1.40 14.46 14.83
N MET A 205 -1.15 14.15 13.56
CA MET A 205 -2.18 14.04 12.53
C MET A 205 -3.10 12.83 12.75
N ASP A 206 -2.54 11.64 12.93
CA ASP A 206 -3.31 10.39 12.91
C ASP A 206 -4.06 10.12 14.22
N ILE A 207 -3.50 10.49 15.37
CA ILE A 207 -4.11 10.19 16.66
C ILE A 207 -4.76 11.45 17.23
N VAL A 208 -4.03 12.57 17.36
CA VAL A 208 -4.55 13.74 18.06
C VAL A 208 -5.57 14.49 17.20
N ALA A 209 -5.20 14.92 16.00
CA ALA A 209 -6.06 15.76 15.16
C ALA A 209 -7.36 15.03 14.74
N LYS A 210 -7.31 13.72 14.47
CA LYS A 210 -8.51 12.95 14.08
C LYS A 210 -9.57 12.89 15.18
N HIS A 211 -9.18 13.07 16.45
CA HIS A 211 -10.11 13.06 17.60
C HIS A 211 -10.50 14.47 18.09
N MET A 212 -9.90 15.53 17.51
CA MET A 212 -10.27 16.91 17.82
C MET A 212 -11.55 17.34 17.07
N PRO A 213 -12.33 18.30 17.60
CA PRO A 213 -13.37 18.97 16.84
C PRO A 213 -12.81 19.59 15.56
N ALA A 214 -13.54 19.47 14.47
CA ALA A 214 -13.19 20.14 13.22
C ALA A 214 -13.64 21.61 13.29
N ASP A 215 -12.94 22.51 12.56
CA ASP A 215 -13.44 23.84 12.30
C ASP A 215 -14.65 23.82 11.34
N LYS A 216 -15.18 25.00 11.00
CA LYS A 216 -16.32 25.15 10.09
C LYS A 216 -16.10 24.54 8.70
N ASP A 217 -14.85 24.44 8.27
CA ASP A 217 -14.42 23.93 6.97
C ASP A 217 -14.01 22.44 7.03
N GLY A 218 -14.21 21.80 8.20
CA GLY A 218 -13.86 20.41 8.44
C GLY A 218 -12.38 20.15 8.70
N VAL A 219 -11.56 21.21 8.85
CA VAL A 219 -10.12 21.15 9.07
C VAL A 219 -9.81 20.80 10.53
N ARG A 220 -8.76 20.00 10.72
CA ARG A 220 -8.21 19.64 12.04
C ARG A 220 -6.70 19.72 11.97
N ILE A 221 -6.09 20.43 12.93
CA ILE A 221 -4.63 20.55 13.04
C ILE A 221 -4.24 20.29 14.49
N ALA A 222 -3.26 19.41 14.71
CA ALA A 222 -2.68 19.16 16.03
C ALA A 222 -1.17 19.29 15.98
N GLU A 223 -0.56 19.58 17.12
CA GLU A 223 0.87 19.80 17.27
C GLU A 223 1.43 18.94 18.40
N LEU A 224 2.60 18.33 18.18
CA LEU A 224 3.32 17.56 19.19
C LEU A 224 4.82 17.86 19.10
N ASP A 225 5.41 18.13 20.26
CA ASP A 225 6.83 17.97 20.55
C ASP A 225 7.10 16.70 21.37
N GLU A 226 8.34 16.37 21.65
CA GLU A 226 8.72 15.18 22.41
C GLU A 226 8.10 15.15 23.81
N MET A 227 7.97 16.30 24.45
CA MET A 227 7.45 16.38 25.83
C MET A 227 5.92 16.26 25.86
N SER A 228 5.23 16.93 24.96
CA SER A 228 3.78 16.80 24.82
C SER A 228 3.38 15.39 24.34
N TYR A 229 4.17 14.77 23.44
CA TYR A 229 4.00 13.40 23.03
C TYR A 229 4.06 12.45 24.25
N ARG A 230 5.11 12.54 25.07
CA ARG A 230 5.25 11.69 26.26
C ARG A 230 4.11 11.88 27.25
N ARG A 231 3.67 13.12 27.44
CA ARG A 231 2.58 13.46 28.37
C ARG A 231 1.22 12.97 27.88
N LEU A 232 0.94 13.06 26.57
CA LEU A 232 -0.39 12.82 26.00
C LEU A 232 -0.55 11.41 25.41
N MET A 233 0.55 10.85 24.85
CA MET A 233 0.49 9.65 24.04
C MET A 233 1.09 8.39 24.69
N TRP A 234 1.89 8.53 25.73
CA TRP A 234 2.55 7.37 26.36
C TRP A 234 1.58 6.32 26.91
N GLU A 235 0.39 6.71 27.33
CA GLU A 235 -0.64 5.81 27.84
C GLU A 235 -1.73 5.49 26.80
N HIS A 236 -1.58 6.02 25.56
CA HIS A 236 -2.57 5.75 24.51
C HIS A 236 -2.58 4.29 24.08
N GLN A 237 -3.78 3.77 23.84
CA GLN A 237 -4.03 2.41 23.33
C GLN A 237 -5.11 2.48 22.23
N PRO A 238 -5.07 1.53 21.27
CA PRO A 238 -4.12 0.41 21.15
C PRO A 238 -2.79 0.83 20.51
N LEU A 239 -1.72 0.04 20.73
CA LEU A 239 -0.42 0.25 20.10
C LEU A 239 -0.46 0.29 18.56
N THR A 240 -1.45 -0.35 17.94
CA THR A 240 -1.62 -0.39 16.48
C THR A 240 -2.05 0.95 15.87
N ASP A 241 -2.39 1.95 16.67
CA ASP A 241 -2.68 3.31 16.20
C ASP A 241 -1.38 4.08 15.88
N PHE A 242 -0.27 3.65 16.50
CA PHE A 242 1.02 4.27 16.25
C PHE A 242 1.63 3.84 14.93
N TRP A 243 2.16 4.82 14.20
CA TRP A 243 2.84 4.58 12.94
C TRP A 243 3.95 3.52 13.09
N ARG A 244 4.03 2.60 12.13
CA ARG A 244 4.93 1.42 12.08
C ARG A 244 4.71 0.34 13.13
N VAL A 245 3.71 0.45 14.00
CA VAL A 245 3.34 -0.63 14.92
C VAL A 245 2.15 -1.42 14.35
N GLY A 246 2.44 -2.49 13.63
CA GLY A 246 1.41 -3.41 13.12
C GLY A 246 0.97 -4.45 14.14
N ARG A 247 -0.08 -5.23 13.80
CA ARG A 247 -0.65 -6.29 14.67
C ARG A 247 0.41 -7.27 15.18
N GLY A 248 1.36 -7.67 14.33
CA GLY A 248 2.42 -8.61 14.70
C GLY A 248 3.39 -8.04 15.74
N TYR A 249 3.67 -6.74 15.69
CA TYR A 249 4.46 -6.04 16.71
C TYR A 249 3.68 -5.94 18.02
N ALA A 250 2.46 -5.44 17.97
CA ALA A 250 1.60 -5.29 19.15
C ALA A 250 1.37 -6.63 19.87
N GLU A 251 1.19 -7.73 19.13
CA GLU A 251 1.01 -9.07 19.70
C GLU A 251 2.26 -9.55 20.43
N ARG A 252 3.45 -9.40 19.85
CA ARG A 252 4.73 -9.77 20.50
C ARG A 252 4.98 -8.93 21.74
N LEU A 253 4.75 -7.62 21.68
CA LEU A 253 4.89 -6.71 22.81
C LEU A 253 3.92 -7.08 23.96
N ARG A 254 2.67 -7.38 23.63
CA ARG A 254 1.65 -7.82 24.59
C ARG A 254 2.08 -9.07 25.36
N HIS A 255 2.72 -10.03 24.70
CA HIS A 255 3.24 -11.23 25.38
C HIS A 255 4.35 -10.92 26.40
N CYS A 256 4.99 -9.76 26.29
CA CYS A 256 5.99 -9.26 27.25
C CYS A 256 5.39 -8.29 28.28
N GLY A 257 4.06 -8.10 28.28
CA GLY A 257 3.39 -7.16 29.19
C GLY A 257 3.55 -5.68 28.80
N LEU A 258 3.92 -5.40 27.53
CA LEU A 258 4.09 -4.04 27.01
C LEU A 258 2.85 -3.66 26.17
N PHE A 259 2.05 -2.72 26.64
CA PHE A 259 0.77 -2.35 26.06
C PHE A 259 0.73 -0.94 25.49
N THR A 260 1.69 -0.10 25.89
CA THR A 260 1.76 1.32 25.54
C THR A 260 3.15 1.72 25.06
N MET A 261 3.27 2.88 24.39
CA MET A 261 4.58 3.44 24.01
C MET A 261 5.40 3.80 25.25
N GLY A 262 4.75 4.26 26.32
CA GLY A 262 5.41 4.51 27.60
C GLY A 262 5.99 3.25 28.23
N ASP A 263 5.34 2.09 28.11
CA ASP A 263 5.89 0.83 28.59
C ASP A 263 7.15 0.45 27.79
N ILE A 264 7.12 0.59 26.48
CA ILE A 264 8.27 0.32 25.62
C ILE A 264 9.43 1.24 25.96
N ALA A 265 9.19 2.53 26.11
CA ALA A 265 10.19 3.53 26.46
C ALA A 265 10.85 3.19 27.82
N ARG A 266 10.05 2.95 28.86
CA ARG A 266 10.55 2.56 30.19
C ARG A 266 11.28 1.24 30.17
N PHE A 267 10.77 0.25 29.45
CA PHE A 267 11.42 -1.07 29.34
C PHE A 267 12.78 -0.98 28.66
N SER A 268 12.92 -0.14 27.63
CA SER A 268 14.16 0.04 26.88
C SER A 268 15.30 0.68 27.69
N THR A 269 15.02 1.28 28.85
CA THR A 269 16.07 1.90 29.69
C THR A 269 16.94 0.87 30.44
N SER A 270 16.51 -0.36 30.55
CA SER A 270 17.28 -1.45 31.16
C SER A 270 18.01 -2.25 30.09
N GLU A 271 19.22 -2.72 30.41
CA GLU A 271 20.02 -3.59 29.53
C GLU A 271 19.26 -4.88 29.13
N PHE A 272 18.49 -5.44 30.05
CA PHE A 272 17.64 -6.59 29.79
C PHE A 272 16.54 -6.26 28.80
N GLY A 273 15.85 -5.14 29.00
CA GLY A 273 14.73 -4.71 28.15
C GLY A 273 15.18 -4.36 26.74
N GLU A 274 16.26 -3.61 26.60
CA GLU A 274 16.86 -3.30 25.30
C GLU A 274 17.22 -4.58 24.54
N LYS A 275 17.97 -5.49 25.16
CA LYS A 275 18.34 -6.78 24.55
C LYS A 275 17.13 -7.63 24.15
N ALA A 276 16.07 -7.62 24.97
CA ALA A 276 14.84 -8.34 24.67
C ALA A 276 14.12 -7.76 23.43
N LEU A 277 14.07 -6.44 23.30
CA LEU A 277 13.48 -5.76 22.11
C LEU A 277 14.30 -6.09 20.86
N TYR A 278 15.63 -6.02 20.90
CA TYR A 278 16.49 -6.42 19.77
C TYR A 278 16.35 -7.90 19.39
N LYS A 279 16.18 -8.78 20.39
CA LYS A 279 15.91 -10.21 20.11
C LYS A 279 14.57 -10.44 19.41
N MET A 280 13.55 -9.64 19.74
CA MET A 280 12.22 -9.74 19.12
C MET A 280 12.14 -9.12 17.72
N PHE A 281 12.79 -8.00 17.51
CA PHE A 281 12.56 -7.16 16.32
C PHE A 281 13.81 -6.91 15.46
N GLY A 282 14.98 -7.42 15.88
CA GLY A 282 16.25 -7.17 15.21
C GLY A 282 16.57 -5.68 15.18
N VAL A 283 17.17 -5.20 14.11
CA VAL A 283 17.51 -3.77 13.92
C VAL A 283 16.29 -2.83 13.99
N ASN A 284 15.11 -3.33 13.72
CA ASN A 284 13.89 -2.53 13.83
C ASN A 284 13.50 -2.17 15.28
N ALA A 285 14.15 -2.79 16.27
CA ALA A 285 13.98 -2.42 17.68
C ALA A 285 14.46 -0.99 17.94
N GLU A 286 15.53 -0.55 17.29
CA GLU A 286 16.05 0.82 17.41
C GLU A 286 14.98 1.86 17.03
N LEU A 287 14.38 1.69 15.85
CA LEU A 287 13.30 2.57 15.41
C LEU A 287 12.08 2.55 16.37
N LEU A 288 11.73 1.36 16.89
CA LEU A 288 10.63 1.23 17.84
C LEU A 288 10.91 1.95 19.15
N ILE A 289 12.14 1.85 19.66
CA ILE A 289 12.59 2.52 20.88
C ILE A 289 12.61 4.03 20.67
N ASP A 290 13.21 4.51 19.59
CA ASP A 290 13.24 5.93 19.24
C ASP A 290 11.82 6.52 19.16
N HIS A 291 10.93 5.86 18.44
CA HIS A 291 9.53 6.28 18.36
C HIS A 291 8.81 6.25 19.72
N ALA A 292 9.11 5.29 20.59
CA ALA A 292 8.55 5.26 21.94
C ALA A 292 8.98 6.47 22.77
N TRP A 293 10.16 7.02 22.51
CA TRP A 293 10.65 8.26 23.13
C TRP A 293 10.20 9.54 22.41
N GLY A 294 9.55 9.41 21.24
CA GLY A 294 9.14 10.53 20.39
C GLY A 294 10.27 11.07 19.51
N TRP A 295 11.28 10.26 19.24
CA TRP A 295 12.44 10.61 18.45
C TRP A 295 12.39 10.00 17.06
N GLU A 296 12.79 10.75 16.02
CA GLU A 296 12.98 10.27 14.65
C GLU A 296 14.10 11.10 14.00
N PRO A 297 15.28 10.51 13.80
CA PRO A 297 16.40 11.21 13.20
C PRO A 297 16.30 11.37 11.68
N CYS A 298 15.48 10.53 11.02
CA CYS A 298 15.36 10.50 9.57
C CYS A 298 14.74 11.80 9.03
N THR A 299 15.40 12.41 8.06
CA THR A 299 14.94 13.62 7.37
C THR A 299 14.34 13.28 6.00
N ILE A 300 13.64 14.24 5.37
CA ILE A 300 13.17 14.09 3.99
C ILE A 300 14.35 13.88 3.02
N ALA A 301 15.47 14.52 3.26
CA ALA A 301 16.68 14.34 2.45
C ALA A 301 17.21 12.90 2.56
N ASP A 302 17.21 12.30 3.76
CA ASP A 302 17.61 10.90 3.95
C ASP A 302 16.68 9.95 3.22
N VAL A 303 15.35 10.17 3.31
CA VAL A 303 14.36 9.35 2.57
C VAL A 303 14.62 9.41 1.06
N LYS A 304 14.92 10.58 0.52
CA LYS A 304 15.18 10.77 -0.93
C LYS A 304 16.51 10.20 -1.39
N SER A 305 17.52 10.24 -0.55
CA SER A 305 18.85 9.69 -0.85
C SER A 305 18.94 8.18 -0.67
N TYR A 306 18.00 7.58 0.08
CA TYR A 306 18.02 6.15 0.39
C TYR A 306 18.00 5.29 -0.88
N ARG A 307 18.94 4.35 -0.93
CA ARG A 307 19.01 3.30 -1.97
C ARG A 307 19.00 1.95 -1.26
N PRO A 308 17.99 1.11 -1.50
CA PRO A 308 17.94 -0.21 -0.89
C PRO A 308 19.07 -1.10 -1.43
N GLU A 309 19.73 -1.85 -0.54
CA GLU A 309 20.73 -2.86 -0.93
C GLU A 309 20.13 -3.98 -1.77
N ASN A 310 18.90 -4.38 -1.43
CA ASN A 310 18.15 -5.40 -2.15
C ASN A 310 16.87 -4.81 -2.73
N SER A 311 16.75 -4.90 -4.03
CA SER A 311 15.59 -4.40 -4.77
C SER A 311 14.76 -5.56 -5.32
N SER A 312 13.45 -5.45 -5.28
CA SER A 312 12.53 -6.40 -5.89
C SER A 312 11.35 -5.70 -6.56
N ILE A 313 10.85 -6.31 -7.63
CA ILE A 313 9.61 -5.88 -8.29
C ILE A 313 8.58 -6.99 -8.17
N SER A 314 7.43 -6.67 -7.60
CA SER A 314 6.35 -7.62 -7.34
C SER A 314 5.08 -7.24 -8.08
N SER A 315 4.40 -8.26 -8.63
CA SER A 315 3.06 -8.14 -9.21
C SER A 315 2.15 -9.20 -8.64
N GLY A 316 1.01 -8.81 -8.06
CA GLY A 316 0.04 -9.72 -7.47
C GLY A 316 -1.36 -9.54 -8.05
N GLN A 317 -2.09 -10.65 -8.20
CA GLN A 317 -3.48 -10.67 -8.63
C GLN A 317 -4.31 -11.58 -7.74
N VAL A 318 -5.44 -11.07 -7.24
CA VAL A 318 -6.51 -11.88 -6.65
C VAL A 318 -7.53 -12.16 -7.76
N LEU A 319 -7.75 -13.44 -8.06
CA LEU A 319 -8.67 -13.86 -9.10
C LEU A 319 -10.12 -13.64 -8.64
N GLN A 320 -11.01 -13.31 -9.55
CA GLN A 320 -12.41 -13.01 -9.23
C GLN A 320 -13.14 -14.23 -8.66
N GLU A 321 -12.81 -15.40 -9.19
CA GLU A 321 -13.37 -16.70 -8.78
C GLU A 321 -12.27 -17.74 -8.57
N ALA A 322 -12.65 -18.87 -7.99
CA ALA A 322 -11.80 -20.05 -7.88
C ALA A 322 -11.46 -20.55 -9.30
N THR A 323 -10.20 -20.59 -9.64
CA THR A 323 -9.71 -20.78 -11.00
C THR A 323 -8.96 -22.09 -11.11
N GLU A 324 -9.24 -22.85 -12.14
CA GLU A 324 -8.56 -24.12 -12.44
C GLU A 324 -7.07 -23.91 -12.73
N TRP A 325 -6.29 -24.95 -12.45
CA TRP A 325 -4.83 -24.95 -12.56
C TRP A 325 -4.33 -24.49 -13.94
N ALA A 326 -4.91 -25.01 -15.03
CA ALA A 326 -4.48 -24.67 -16.39
C ALA A 326 -4.67 -23.18 -16.72
N THR A 327 -5.80 -22.60 -16.30
CA THR A 327 -6.08 -21.16 -16.44
C THR A 327 -5.17 -20.34 -15.53
N ALA A 328 -4.94 -20.76 -14.29
CA ALA A 328 -4.02 -20.09 -13.37
C ALA A 328 -2.57 -20.10 -13.92
N ARG A 329 -2.16 -21.17 -14.58
CA ARG A 329 -0.88 -21.28 -15.28
C ARG A 329 -0.76 -20.25 -16.41
N LEU A 330 -1.81 -20.10 -17.24
CA LEU A 330 -1.87 -19.08 -18.28
C LEU A 330 -1.76 -17.66 -17.69
N ILE A 331 -2.50 -17.37 -16.63
CA ILE A 331 -2.46 -16.07 -15.96
C ILE A 331 -1.07 -15.81 -15.36
N THR A 332 -0.42 -16.82 -14.80
CA THR A 332 0.97 -16.71 -14.29
C THR A 332 1.94 -16.36 -15.42
N TRP A 333 1.80 -16.99 -16.56
CA TRP A 333 2.59 -16.67 -17.76
C TRP A 333 2.38 -15.22 -18.21
N GLU A 334 1.14 -14.74 -18.27
CA GLU A 334 0.82 -13.35 -18.58
C GLU A 334 1.44 -12.36 -17.59
N MET A 335 1.46 -12.72 -16.29
CA MET A 335 2.06 -11.90 -15.25
C MET A 335 3.58 -11.85 -15.35
N ALA A 336 4.22 -12.97 -15.71
CA ALA A 336 5.66 -13.05 -15.94
C ALA A 336 6.10 -12.25 -17.18
N ASP A 337 5.36 -12.33 -18.29
CA ASP A 337 5.63 -11.53 -19.51
C ASP A 337 5.52 -10.02 -19.22
N MET A 338 4.52 -9.62 -18.44
CA MET A 338 4.38 -8.21 -18.02
C MET A 338 5.48 -7.77 -17.07
N LEU A 339 5.92 -8.63 -16.15
CA LEU A 339 7.03 -8.35 -15.24
C LEU A 339 8.33 -8.14 -16.00
N ALA A 340 8.61 -8.98 -17.01
CA ALA A 340 9.77 -8.83 -17.89
C ALA A 340 9.75 -7.50 -18.66
N LEU A 341 8.60 -7.11 -19.20
CA LEU A 341 8.43 -5.81 -19.88
C LEU A 341 8.58 -4.63 -18.93
N ASP A 342 8.13 -4.74 -17.67
CA ASP A 342 8.29 -3.69 -16.66
C ASP A 342 9.76 -3.52 -16.25
N LEU A 343 10.50 -4.62 -16.09
CA LEU A 343 11.95 -4.60 -15.87
C LEU A 343 12.65 -3.90 -17.01
N LEU A 344 12.40 -4.31 -18.25
CA LEU A 344 13.04 -3.72 -19.42
C LEU A 344 12.72 -2.22 -19.55
N GLY A 345 11.46 -1.82 -19.38
CA GLY A 345 11.05 -0.41 -19.46
C GLY A 345 11.72 0.48 -18.41
N LYS A 346 12.17 -0.10 -17.29
CA LYS A 346 12.91 0.59 -16.23
C LYS A 346 14.43 0.47 -16.36
N GLY A 347 14.94 -0.24 -17.37
CA GLY A 347 16.37 -0.51 -17.54
C GLY A 347 16.94 -1.44 -16.46
N LEU A 348 16.10 -2.34 -15.93
CA LEU A 348 16.42 -3.24 -14.82
C LEU A 348 16.48 -4.70 -15.29
N VAL A 349 17.26 -5.51 -14.58
CA VAL A 349 17.38 -6.96 -14.78
C VAL A 349 17.30 -7.72 -13.47
N THR A 350 17.01 -9.02 -13.52
CA THR A 350 16.94 -9.91 -12.37
C THR A 350 17.58 -11.26 -12.67
N ASP A 351 18.16 -11.89 -11.65
CA ASP A 351 18.69 -13.25 -11.71
C ASP A 351 17.90 -14.24 -10.83
N GLN A 352 16.82 -13.76 -10.17
CA GLN A 352 16.03 -14.62 -9.30
C GLN A 352 14.54 -14.28 -9.36
N LEU A 353 13.71 -15.30 -9.53
CA LEU A 353 12.25 -15.18 -9.54
C LEU A 353 11.63 -15.94 -8.38
N THR A 354 10.58 -15.41 -7.81
CA THR A 354 9.78 -16.07 -6.78
C THR A 354 8.30 -16.07 -7.18
N LEU A 355 7.66 -17.21 -6.97
CA LEU A 355 6.23 -17.40 -7.22
C LEU A 355 5.52 -17.80 -5.92
N THR A 356 4.38 -17.16 -5.66
CA THR A 356 3.46 -17.56 -4.59
C THR A 356 2.07 -17.74 -5.17
N VAL A 357 1.49 -18.94 -4.99
CA VAL A 357 0.15 -19.29 -5.46
C VAL A 357 -0.74 -19.64 -4.26
N GLY A 358 -1.74 -18.81 -4.01
CA GLY A 358 -2.72 -19.03 -2.94
C GLY A 358 -3.95 -19.77 -3.47
N TYR A 359 -4.38 -20.78 -2.74
CA TYR A 359 -5.51 -21.63 -3.11
C TYR A 359 -6.84 -21.07 -2.60
N ASP A 360 -7.94 -21.45 -3.25
CA ASP A 360 -9.28 -21.02 -2.86
C ASP A 360 -9.85 -21.85 -1.70
N VAL A 361 -10.66 -21.24 -0.85
CA VAL A 361 -11.37 -21.91 0.25
C VAL A 361 -12.30 -23.03 -0.25
N LYS A 362 -12.80 -22.94 -1.46
CA LYS A 362 -13.67 -23.97 -2.08
C LYS A 362 -13.00 -25.35 -2.17
N ASN A 363 -11.66 -25.41 -2.25
CA ASN A 363 -10.95 -26.69 -2.30
C ASN A 363 -11.35 -27.63 -1.16
N LEU A 364 -11.46 -27.11 0.06
CA LEU A 364 -11.82 -27.91 1.23
C LEU A 364 -13.34 -28.06 1.43
N GLN A 365 -14.15 -27.43 0.59
CA GLN A 365 -15.62 -27.59 0.53
C GLN A 365 -16.05 -28.63 -0.50
N ILE A 366 -15.23 -28.89 -1.52
CA ILE A 366 -15.45 -29.93 -2.54
C ILE A 366 -14.97 -31.26 -1.96
N GLU A 367 -15.90 -32.21 -1.80
CA GLU A 367 -15.66 -33.45 -1.08
C GLU A 367 -14.53 -34.29 -1.69
N ASP A 368 -14.46 -34.40 -3.02
CA ASP A 368 -13.43 -35.16 -3.73
C ASP A 368 -12.04 -34.57 -3.50
N ILE A 369 -11.90 -33.23 -3.60
CA ILE A 369 -10.63 -32.53 -3.34
C ILE A 369 -10.24 -32.67 -1.86
N ARG A 370 -11.20 -32.48 -0.95
CA ARG A 370 -10.97 -32.59 0.49
C ARG A 370 -10.46 -33.98 0.90
N ARG A 371 -10.99 -35.05 0.27
CA ARG A 371 -10.58 -36.43 0.56
C ARG A 371 -9.21 -36.78 0.00
N SER A 372 -8.84 -36.21 -1.16
CA SER A 372 -7.57 -36.48 -1.83
C SER A 372 -6.43 -35.56 -1.37
N TYR A 373 -6.74 -34.43 -0.68
CA TYR A 373 -5.73 -33.48 -0.27
C TYR A 373 -5.03 -33.88 1.01
N GLU A 374 -3.75 -34.25 0.91
CA GLU A 374 -2.87 -34.63 2.03
C GLU A 374 -1.97 -33.49 2.53
N GLY A 375 -2.07 -32.30 1.92
CA GLY A 375 -1.22 -31.15 2.23
C GLY A 375 -1.62 -30.44 3.53
N LYS A 376 -0.82 -29.48 3.95
CA LYS A 376 -1.08 -28.66 5.15
C LYS A 376 -2.26 -27.71 4.94
N VAL A 377 -3.10 -27.60 5.97
CA VAL A 377 -4.23 -26.67 6.03
C VAL A 377 -3.91 -25.56 7.03
N VAL A 378 -4.23 -24.32 6.68
CA VAL A 378 -4.11 -23.14 7.55
C VAL A 378 -5.44 -22.38 7.62
N LEU A 379 -5.58 -21.54 8.63
CA LEU A 379 -6.72 -20.64 8.71
C LEU A 379 -6.38 -19.32 8.00
N ASP A 380 -7.31 -18.87 7.16
CA ASP A 380 -7.19 -17.55 6.55
C ASP A 380 -7.55 -16.43 7.55
N HIS A 381 -7.46 -15.17 7.12
CA HIS A 381 -7.79 -14.00 7.95
C HIS A 381 -9.22 -14.03 8.54
N TYR A 382 -10.13 -14.76 7.92
CA TYR A 382 -11.53 -14.91 8.37
C TYR A 382 -11.76 -16.19 9.20
N GLY A 383 -10.69 -16.89 9.59
CA GLY A 383 -10.76 -18.15 10.31
C GLY A 383 -11.24 -19.34 9.48
N ARG A 384 -11.21 -19.26 8.14
CA ARG A 384 -11.63 -20.35 7.26
C ARG A 384 -10.44 -21.22 6.90
N ALA A 385 -10.63 -22.54 6.93
CA ALA A 385 -9.62 -23.50 6.52
C ALA A 385 -9.34 -23.38 5.00
N VAL A 386 -8.06 -23.28 4.64
CA VAL A 386 -7.58 -23.23 3.25
C VAL A 386 -6.31 -24.06 3.11
N PRO A 387 -6.04 -24.68 1.93
CA PRO A 387 -4.74 -25.28 1.67
C PRO A 387 -3.62 -24.25 1.82
N VAL A 388 -2.47 -24.67 2.36
CA VAL A 388 -1.27 -23.81 2.42
C VAL A 388 -0.91 -23.35 1.02
N HIS A 389 -0.54 -22.07 0.87
CA HIS A 389 -0.10 -21.53 -0.42
C HIS A 389 1.17 -22.23 -0.91
N ALA A 390 1.26 -22.46 -2.21
CA ALA A 390 2.48 -22.88 -2.85
C ALA A 390 3.46 -21.69 -2.95
N HIS A 391 4.73 -21.92 -2.64
CA HIS A 391 5.77 -20.91 -2.68
C HIS A 391 7.08 -21.53 -3.13
N GLY A 392 7.79 -20.85 -4.02
CA GLY A 392 9.08 -21.30 -4.50
C GLY A 392 9.88 -20.21 -5.16
N THR A 393 11.16 -20.48 -5.32
CA THR A 393 12.15 -19.61 -5.94
C THR A 393 12.92 -20.37 -7.03
N ILE A 394 13.27 -19.67 -8.10
CA ILE A 394 14.16 -20.16 -9.17
C ILE A 394 15.21 -19.09 -9.46
N ASN A 395 16.47 -19.53 -9.60
CA ASN A 395 17.56 -18.68 -10.02
C ASN A 395 17.74 -18.81 -11.54
N LEU A 396 18.06 -17.70 -12.19
CA LEU A 396 18.41 -17.65 -13.59
C LEU A 396 19.94 -17.74 -13.74
N GLU A 397 20.42 -18.20 -14.88
CA GLU A 397 21.86 -18.32 -15.15
C GLU A 397 22.58 -16.98 -15.15
N SER A 398 21.89 -15.89 -15.52
CA SER A 398 22.41 -14.54 -15.53
C SER A 398 21.30 -13.50 -15.33
N PRO A 399 21.64 -12.27 -14.89
CA PRO A 399 20.66 -11.19 -14.78
C PRO A 399 20.09 -10.81 -16.15
N VAL A 400 18.77 -10.92 -16.34
CA VAL A 400 18.08 -10.66 -17.61
C VAL A 400 16.75 -9.93 -17.40
N SER A 401 16.25 -9.32 -18.50
CA SER A 401 14.86 -8.82 -18.64
C SER A 401 14.13 -9.49 -19.82
N SER A 402 14.67 -10.59 -20.35
CA SER A 402 14.09 -11.35 -21.45
C SER A 402 12.73 -11.97 -21.07
N SER A 403 11.68 -11.63 -21.79
CA SER A 403 10.35 -12.24 -21.60
C SER A 403 10.40 -13.75 -21.77
N LYS A 404 11.17 -14.26 -22.73
CA LYS A 404 11.31 -15.69 -22.98
C LYS A 404 11.89 -16.41 -21.78
N VAL A 405 13.06 -15.98 -21.31
CA VAL A 405 13.76 -16.62 -20.17
C VAL A 405 12.91 -16.54 -18.91
N ILE A 406 12.34 -15.36 -18.60
CA ILE A 406 11.55 -15.14 -17.38
C ILE A 406 10.25 -15.97 -17.41
N THR A 407 9.56 -16.04 -18.56
CA THR A 407 8.32 -16.82 -18.65
C THR A 407 8.59 -18.33 -18.63
N GLU A 408 9.65 -18.83 -19.29
CA GLU A 408 10.05 -20.24 -19.24
C GLU A 408 10.39 -20.66 -17.81
N ALA A 409 11.24 -19.93 -17.12
CA ALA A 409 11.60 -20.20 -15.73
C ALA A 409 10.39 -20.11 -14.77
N MET A 410 9.50 -19.14 -14.98
CA MET A 410 8.30 -19.00 -14.16
C MET A 410 7.31 -20.16 -14.39
N MET A 411 7.19 -20.68 -15.61
CA MET A 411 6.36 -21.83 -15.90
C MET A 411 6.93 -23.12 -15.30
N GLU A 412 8.25 -23.32 -15.40
CA GLU A 412 8.92 -24.43 -14.71
C GLU A 412 8.66 -24.37 -13.19
N LEU A 413 8.82 -23.18 -12.61
CA LEU A 413 8.57 -22.98 -11.17
C LEU A 413 7.11 -23.27 -10.82
N PHE A 414 6.15 -22.77 -11.61
CA PHE A 414 4.73 -23.01 -11.40
C PHE A 414 4.40 -24.51 -11.43
N ASP A 415 4.86 -25.22 -12.45
CA ASP A 415 4.61 -26.65 -12.62
C ASP A 415 5.25 -27.48 -11.48
N ARG A 416 6.39 -27.03 -10.96
CA ARG A 416 7.13 -27.71 -9.87
C ARG A 416 6.48 -27.55 -8.50
N ILE A 417 5.89 -26.38 -8.18
CA ILE A 417 5.43 -26.08 -6.81
C ILE A 417 3.93 -26.22 -6.61
N THR A 418 3.13 -26.22 -7.70
CA THR A 418 1.67 -26.18 -7.58
C THR A 418 1.03 -27.56 -7.71
N ASP A 419 -0.08 -27.75 -7.02
CA ASP A 419 -0.92 -28.92 -7.12
C ASP A 419 -1.98 -28.70 -8.22
N CYS A 420 -1.98 -29.55 -9.24
CA CYS A 420 -2.89 -29.45 -10.40
C CYS A 420 -4.36 -29.74 -10.06
N CYS A 421 -4.64 -30.34 -8.91
CA CYS A 421 -5.99 -30.66 -8.46
C CYS A 421 -6.65 -29.50 -7.69
N LEU A 422 -5.87 -28.47 -7.32
CA LEU A 422 -6.34 -27.38 -6.48
C LEU A 422 -6.76 -26.15 -7.29
N LEU A 423 -7.88 -25.57 -6.90
CA LEU A 423 -8.36 -24.29 -7.42
C LEU A 423 -7.54 -23.13 -6.84
N VAL A 424 -7.09 -22.26 -7.72
CA VAL A 424 -6.24 -21.10 -7.40
C VAL A 424 -7.09 -19.85 -7.15
N ARG A 425 -6.69 -19.03 -6.17
CA ARG A 425 -7.34 -17.77 -5.81
C ARG A 425 -6.44 -16.55 -5.95
N ARG A 426 -5.13 -16.71 -5.75
CA ARG A 426 -4.17 -15.61 -5.78
C ARG A 426 -2.87 -16.07 -6.43
N ILE A 427 -2.31 -15.18 -7.24
CA ILE A 427 -0.99 -15.37 -7.86
C ILE A 427 -0.15 -14.13 -7.55
N THR A 428 1.10 -14.34 -7.13
CA THR A 428 2.07 -13.26 -6.94
C THR A 428 3.39 -13.69 -7.56
N VAL A 429 3.89 -12.90 -8.50
CA VAL A 429 5.18 -13.08 -9.16
C VAL A 429 6.14 -11.98 -8.72
N ASN A 430 7.36 -12.34 -8.40
CA ASN A 430 8.39 -11.39 -7.97
C ASN A 430 9.68 -11.59 -8.77
N ALA A 431 10.29 -10.49 -9.16
CA ALA A 431 11.69 -10.41 -9.54
C ALA A 431 12.47 -9.92 -8.33
N ASN A 432 13.43 -10.71 -7.86
CA ASN A 432 14.30 -10.37 -6.75
C ASN A 432 15.69 -10.00 -7.25
N ARG A 433 16.54 -9.47 -6.36
CA ARG A 433 17.92 -9.06 -6.71
C ARG A 433 17.95 -8.19 -7.98
N VAL A 434 16.99 -7.28 -8.07
CA VAL A 434 16.85 -6.39 -9.22
C VAL A 434 17.95 -5.35 -9.19
N VAL A 435 18.68 -5.22 -10.29
CA VAL A 435 19.78 -4.25 -10.47
C VAL A 435 19.61 -3.50 -11.79
N PRO A 436 20.15 -2.28 -11.90
CA PRO A 436 20.28 -1.61 -13.20
C PRO A 436 21.08 -2.47 -14.19
N GLU A 437 20.62 -2.58 -15.42
CA GLU A 437 21.33 -3.35 -16.46
C GLU A 437 22.75 -2.81 -16.68
N SER A 438 22.97 -1.52 -16.51
CA SER A 438 24.29 -0.86 -16.61
C SER A 438 25.29 -1.25 -15.52
N GLU A 439 24.81 -1.82 -14.42
CA GLU A 439 25.65 -2.24 -13.28
C GLU A 439 26.00 -3.73 -13.32
N VAL A 440 25.44 -4.49 -14.27
CA VAL A 440 25.77 -5.91 -14.46
C VAL A 440 27.20 -6.04 -14.94
N LYS A 441 28.03 -6.64 -14.11
CA LYS A 441 29.41 -6.99 -14.49
C LYS A 441 29.37 -8.23 -15.37
N GLU A 442 30.17 -8.24 -16.44
CA GLU A 442 30.40 -9.48 -17.20
C GLU A 442 31.03 -10.52 -16.28
N GLU A 443 30.32 -11.62 -16.05
CA GLU A 443 30.89 -12.72 -15.26
C GLU A 443 32.08 -13.33 -16.01
N ILE A 444 33.19 -13.41 -15.31
CA ILE A 444 34.34 -14.20 -15.75
C ILE A 444 33.95 -15.66 -15.54
N ILE A 445 33.49 -16.31 -16.60
CA ILE A 445 33.09 -17.73 -16.53
C ILE A 445 34.35 -18.57 -16.44
N GLN A 446 34.42 -19.33 -15.37
CA GLN A 446 35.44 -20.38 -15.23
C GLN A 446 35.20 -21.42 -16.32
N LEU A 447 36.18 -21.55 -17.25
CA LEU A 447 36.10 -22.56 -18.31
C LEU A 447 36.16 -23.94 -17.70
N ASP A 448 35.19 -24.77 -18.03
CA ASP A 448 35.24 -26.19 -17.69
C ASP A 448 36.31 -26.88 -18.57
N PHE A 449 37.22 -27.62 -17.94
CA PHE A 449 38.29 -28.34 -18.61
C PHE A 449 37.84 -29.40 -19.62
N PHE A 450 36.59 -29.78 -19.60
CA PHE A 450 35.99 -30.85 -20.42
C PHE A 450 35.14 -30.32 -21.60
N SER A 451 34.98 -29.03 -21.74
CA SER A 451 34.16 -28.43 -22.79
C SER A 451 35.00 -27.78 -23.88
N ASP A 452 34.57 -27.91 -25.14
CA ASP A 452 35.22 -27.24 -26.28
C ASP A 452 35.04 -25.70 -26.17
N PRO A 453 36.12 -24.94 -26.01
CA PRO A 453 36.06 -23.49 -25.88
C PRO A 453 35.43 -22.79 -27.09
N GLU A 454 35.64 -23.30 -28.32
CA GLU A 454 35.07 -22.72 -29.53
C GLU A 454 33.55 -22.96 -29.64
N GLU A 455 33.10 -24.14 -29.27
CA GLU A 455 31.68 -24.47 -29.29
C GLU A 455 30.91 -23.66 -28.21
N ASN A 456 31.50 -23.48 -27.04
CA ASN A 456 30.95 -22.64 -25.99
C ASN A 456 30.87 -21.17 -26.42
N GLU A 457 31.89 -20.66 -27.05
CA GLU A 457 31.91 -19.27 -27.56
C GLU A 457 30.86 -19.07 -28.66
N ARG A 458 30.73 -20.01 -29.61
CA ARG A 458 29.66 -19.99 -30.64
C ARG A 458 28.26 -20.04 -30.02
N ARG A 459 28.05 -20.87 -28.99
CA ARG A 459 26.80 -20.94 -28.26
C ARG A 459 26.46 -19.63 -27.57
N ARG A 460 27.44 -19.01 -26.91
CA ARG A 460 27.27 -17.68 -26.26
C ARG A 460 26.88 -16.61 -27.25
N GLN A 461 27.59 -16.51 -28.36
CA GLN A 461 27.33 -15.52 -29.42
C GLN A 461 25.91 -15.68 -29.98
N ARG A 462 25.43 -16.93 -30.15
CA ARG A 462 24.04 -17.19 -30.55
C ARG A 462 23.04 -16.72 -29.51
N VAL A 463 23.24 -17.08 -28.24
CA VAL A 463 22.35 -16.67 -27.13
C VAL A 463 22.32 -15.15 -26.99
N GLN A 464 23.48 -14.48 -27.04
CA GLN A 464 23.55 -13.02 -26.99
C GLN A 464 22.85 -12.36 -28.19
N ALA A 465 23.01 -12.91 -29.40
CA ALA A 465 22.33 -12.41 -30.59
C ALA A 465 20.79 -12.55 -30.47
N GLU A 466 20.31 -13.69 -29.94
CA GLU A 466 18.89 -13.91 -29.67
C GLU A 466 18.34 -12.93 -28.62
N LEU A 467 19.03 -12.77 -27.49
CA LEU A 467 18.64 -11.82 -26.43
C LEU A 467 18.61 -10.38 -26.95
N LYS A 468 19.60 -9.98 -27.77
CA LYS A 468 19.64 -8.65 -28.38
C LYS A 468 18.47 -8.43 -29.34
N ARG A 469 18.12 -9.44 -30.15
CA ARG A 469 16.97 -9.38 -31.06
C ARG A 469 15.67 -9.31 -30.29
N GLU A 470 15.52 -10.12 -29.27
CA GLU A 470 14.34 -10.11 -28.39
C GLU A 470 14.19 -8.77 -27.70
N LYS A 471 15.25 -8.22 -27.12
CA LYS A 471 15.26 -6.90 -26.48
C LYS A 471 14.78 -5.80 -27.42
N SER A 472 15.26 -5.82 -28.68
CA SER A 472 14.83 -4.84 -29.69
C SER A 472 13.32 -4.95 -29.98
N LEU A 473 12.79 -6.18 -30.06
CA LEU A 473 11.36 -6.42 -30.23
C LEU A 473 10.54 -5.95 -29.02
N GLN A 474 11.00 -6.25 -27.81
CA GLN A 474 10.34 -5.84 -26.57
C GLN A 474 10.31 -4.31 -26.43
N LEU A 475 11.40 -3.61 -26.77
CA LEU A 475 11.45 -2.14 -26.78
C LEU A 475 10.47 -1.55 -27.80
N ALA A 476 10.38 -2.12 -29.00
CA ALA A 476 9.39 -1.70 -29.99
C ALA A 476 7.95 -1.90 -29.48
N MET A 477 7.68 -3.04 -28.81
CA MET A 477 6.38 -3.29 -28.19
C MET A 477 6.08 -2.28 -27.07
N LEU A 478 7.06 -1.93 -26.24
CA LEU A 478 6.89 -0.91 -25.19
C LEU A 478 6.55 0.45 -25.79
N GLY A 479 7.29 0.91 -26.81
CA GLY A 479 7.01 2.17 -27.47
C GLY A 479 5.62 2.24 -28.10
N ILE A 480 5.12 1.14 -28.67
CA ILE A 480 3.74 1.05 -29.17
C ILE A 480 2.73 1.13 -28.01
N LYS A 481 2.99 0.40 -26.91
CA LYS A 481 2.11 0.41 -25.72
C LYS A 481 2.07 1.77 -25.02
N GLU A 482 3.16 2.50 -24.98
CA GLU A 482 3.24 3.86 -24.45
C GLU A 482 2.43 4.84 -25.30
N LYS A 483 2.57 4.76 -26.62
CA LYS A 483 1.91 5.69 -27.56
C LYS A 483 0.42 5.40 -27.74
N TYR A 484 0.02 4.14 -27.79
CA TYR A 484 -1.34 3.73 -28.17
C TYR A 484 -2.10 2.97 -27.07
N GLY A 485 -1.51 2.85 -25.88
CA GLY A 485 -2.09 2.19 -24.73
C GLY A 485 -1.66 0.72 -24.58
N LYS A 486 -1.75 0.22 -23.35
CA LYS A 486 -1.22 -1.10 -22.95
C LYS A 486 -1.80 -2.28 -23.75
N ASN A 487 -2.97 -2.14 -24.34
CA ASN A 487 -3.65 -3.16 -25.14
C ASN A 487 -3.40 -3.05 -26.65
N ALA A 488 -2.59 -2.10 -27.12
CA ALA A 488 -2.29 -1.91 -28.53
C ALA A 488 -1.55 -3.09 -29.16
N VAL A 489 -0.70 -3.76 -28.39
CA VAL A 489 0.01 -4.99 -28.78
C VAL A 489 -0.21 -6.04 -27.69
N LEU A 490 -0.71 -7.22 -28.07
CA LEU A 490 -0.94 -8.36 -27.19
C LEU A 490 -0.26 -9.60 -27.75
N ARG A 491 0.18 -10.49 -26.86
CA ARG A 491 0.62 -11.84 -27.24
C ARG A 491 -0.61 -12.72 -27.57
N GLY A 492 -0.46 -13.72 -28.44
CA GLY A 492 -1.55 -14.65 -28.74
C GLY A 492 -2.13 -15.34 -27.49
N ALA A 493 -1.30 -15.63 -26.50
CA ALA A 493 -1.74 -16.19 -25.22
C ALA A 493 -2.73 -15.28 -24.46
N ASN A 494 -2.63 -13.95 -24.61
CA ASN A 494 -3.56 -12.99 -23.98
C ASN A 494 -4.98 -12.99 -24.57
N LEU A 495 -5.20 -13.74 -25.65
CA LEU A 495 -6.48 -13.88 -26.33
C LEU A 495 -7.17 -15.23 -26.06
N ARG A 496 -6.51 -16.12 -25.28
CA ARG A 496 -7.08 -17.40 -24.87
C ARG A 496 -8.19 -17.22 -23.85
N ASP A 497 -9.08 -18.20 -23.77
CA ASP A 497 -10.10 -18.25 -22.73
C ASP A 497 -9.46 -18.28 -21.33
N GLY A 498 -10.01 -17.50 -20.41
CA GLY A 498 -9.46 -17.32 -19.06
C GLY A 498 -8.29 -16.35 -18.93
N ALA A 499 -7.75 -15.79 -20.03
CA ALA A 499 -6.70 -14.77 -19.99
C ALA A 499 -7.18 -13.46 -19.35
N THR A 500 -6.36 -12.84 -18.53
CA THR A 500 -6.72 -11.63 -17.76
C THR A 500 -5.96 -10.37 -18.16
N ALA A 501 -4.91 -10.46 -18.99
CA ALA A 501 -4.04 -9.35 -19.32
C ALA A 501 -4.79 -8.14 -19.89
N ARG A 502 -5.77 -8.33 -20.78
CA ARG A 502 -6.56 -7.25 -21.37
C ARG A 502 -7.33 -6.44 -20.32
N SER A 503 -7.92 -7.10 -19.35
CA SER A 503 -8.65 -6.44 -18.26
C SER A 503 -7.70 -5.78 -17.26
N ARG A 504 -6.57 -6.45 -16.94
CA ARG A 504 -5.53 -5.89 -16.07
C ARG A 504 -4.87 -4.64 -16.64
N ASN A 505 -4.64 -4.59 -17.95
CA ASN A 505 -4.08 -3.42 -18.62
C ASN A 505 -4.96 -2.16 -18.51
N ARG A 506 -6.25 -2.33 -18.17
CA ARG A 506 -7.20 -1.24 -17.89
C ARG A 506 -7.27 -0.88 -16.40
N GLN A 507 -6.35 -1.38 -15.60
CA GLN A 507 -6.32 -1.17 -14.15
C GLN A 507 -5.04 -0.45 -13.73
N ILE A 508 -5.13 0.32 -12.66
CA ILE A 508 -4.02 0.91 -11.91
C ILE A 508 -4.15 0.40 -10.49
N GLY A 509 -3.08 -0.24 -9.96
CA GLY A 509 -3.11 -0.81 -8.61
C GLY A 509 -4.20 -1.87 -8.38
N GLY A 510 -4.63 -2.59 -9.44
CA GLY A 510 -5.69 -3.60 -9.37
C GLY A 510 -7.12 -3.03 -9.40
N HIS A 511 -7.29 -1.73 -9.59
CA HIS A 511 -8.57 -1.02 -9.69
C HIS A 511 -8.72 -0.38 -11.08
N ARG A 512 -9.95 -0.06 -11.46
CA ARG A 512 -10.24 0.58 -12.75
C ARG A 512 -9.46 1.90 -12.87
N ALA A 513 -8.81 2.10 -14.04
CA ALA A 513 -8.04 3.30 -14.34
C ALA A 513 -8.92 4.53 -14.52
#